data_1f3af6e365a9a27e664ac77ddf23f0f3
#
_entry.id   1f3af6e365a9a27e664ac77ddf23f0f3
#
_cell.length_a   1.000
_cell.length_b   1.000
_cell.length_c   1.000
_cell.angle_alpha   90.00
_cell.angle_beta   90.00
_cell.angle_gamma   90.00
#
_symmetry.space_group_name_H-M   'P 1'
#
loop_
_entity.id
_entity.type
_entity.pdbx_description
1 polymer ?
#
loop_
_entity_poly.entity_id
_entity_poly.type
_entity_poly.pdbx_seq_one_letter_code
_entity_poly.pdbx_strand_id
1 'polypeptide(L)'
;MKKVVNENQKSTLRKVLRYIRRYWGYLGASIILAAVTVALTLYLPILIGQAVDRIVGKGAVDFAGIFVILRKMAVIIGLTAVAQWVMNACNNKITYNVIRDIRTEAFEKIEKLPLKYLDAHSYGEIVSRVIA
;
A
#
# COMPACT_ATOMS: atom_id res chain seq x y z
N MET A 1 -26.91 -5.88 -23.43
CA MET A 1 -26.54 -5.61 -22.02
C MET A 1 -25.04 -5.59 -21.72
N LYS A 2 -24.17 -6.43 -22.31
CA LYS A 2 -22.72 -6.45 -22.06
C LYS A 2 -21.93 -5.17 -22.46
N LYS A 3 -22.38 -4.42 -23.44
CA LYS A 3 -21.66 -3.20 -23.95
C LYS A 3 -21.78 -2.00 -22.99
N VAL A 4 -22.92 -1.84 -22.33
CA VAL A 4 -23.19 -0.72 -21.40
C VAL A 4 -22.39 -0.88 -20.07
N VAL A 5 -22.20 -2.12 -19.63
CA VAL A 5 -21.39 -2.43 -18.44
C VAL A 5 -19.91 -2.06 -18.64
N ASN A 6 -19.37 -2.30 -19.86
CA ASN A 6 -17.98 -2.01 -20.18
C ASN A 6 -17.65 -0.49 -20.27
N GLU A 7 -18.59 0.34 -20.74
CA GLU A 7 -18.38 1.80 -20.78
C GLU A 7 -18.43 2.43 -19.39
N ASN A 8 -19.32 1.97 -18.53
CA ASN A 8 -19.39 2.43 -17.14
C ASN A 8 -18.13 2.01 -16.34
N GLN A 9 -17.62 0.80 -16.55
CA GLN A 9 -16.37 0.36 -15.93
C GLN A 9 -15.16 1.19 -16.36
N LYS A 10 -15.05 1.50 -17.67
CA LYS A 10 -13.95 2.35 -18.20
C LYS A 10 -14.03 3.78 -17.67
N SER A 11 -15.22 4.35 -17.53
CA SER A 11 -15.42 5.68 -16.98
C SER A 11 -15.08 5.73 -15.49
N THR A 12 -15.45 4.71 -14.73
CA THR A 12 -15.11 4.57 -13.31
C THR A 12 -13.62 4.37 -13.09
N LEU A 13 -12.98 3.49 -13.88
CA LEU A 13 -11.53 3.30 -13.85
C LEU A 13 -10.76 4.59 -14.19
N ARG A 14 -11.22 5.36 -15.20
CA ARG A 14 -10.59 6.64 -15.57
C ARG A 14 -10.73 7.68 -14.46
N LYS A 15 -11.85 7.69 -13.71
CA LYS A 15 -12.04 8.57 -12.56
C LYS A 15 -11.11 8.18 -11.42
N VAL A 16 -11.07 6.91 -11.04
CA VAL A 16 -10.17 6.39 -10.01
C VAL A 16 -8.70 6.68 -10.36
N LEU A 17 -8.29 6.43 -11.62
CA LEU A 17 -6.96 6.78 -12.11
C LEU A 17 -6.64 8.28 -12.02
N ARG A 18 -7.64 9.16 -12.21
CA ARG A 18 -7.47 10.61 -12.06
C ARG A 18 -7.22 11.00 -10.60
N TYR A 19 -7.90 10.37 -9.65
CA TYR A 19 -7.64 10.58 -8.21
C TYR A 19 -6.26 10.09 -7.81
N ILE A 20 -5.87 8.88 -8.26
CA ILE A 20 -4.55 8.30 -8.01
C ILE A 20 -3.44 9.20 -8.58
N ARG A 21 -3.64 9.82 -9.75
CA ARG A 21 -2.67 10.73 -10.37
C ARG A 21 -2.33 11.94 -9.50
N ARG A 22 -3.25 12.41 -8.67
CA ARG A 22 -3.01 13.48 -7.71
C ARG A 22 -2.04 13.07 -6.60
N TYR A 23 -1.95 11.76 -6.31
CA TYR A 23 -1.10 11.18 -5.27
C TYR A 23 0.07 10.38 -5.84
N TRP A 24 0.42 10.60 -7.12
CA TRP A 24 1.45 9.82 -7.82
C TRP A 24 2.83 9.90 -7.15
N GLY A 25 3.16 11.02 -6.48
CA GLY A 25 4.38 11.15 -5.70
C GLY A 25 4.44 10.16 -4.54
N TYR A 26 3.36 9.97 -3.81
CA TYR A 26 3.27 8.99 -2.72
C TYR A 26 3.29 7.54 -3.25
N LEU A 27 2.65 7.31 -4.40
CA LEU A 27 2.67 6.00 -5.06
C LEU A 27 4.08 5.64 -5.54
N GLY A 28 4.78 6.58 -6.18
CA GLY A 28 6.16 6.39 -6.60
C GLY A 28 7.10 6.12 -5.42
N ALA A 29 6.96 6.90 -4.33
CA ALA A 29 7.72 6.67 -3.11
C ALA A 29 7.44 5.28 -2.51
N SER A 30 6.18 4.86 -2.47
CA SER A 30 5.78 3.52 -1.98
C SER A 30 6.41 2.39 -2.81
N ILE A 31 6.44 2.53 -4.13
CA ILE A 31 7.05 1.53 -5.04
C ILE A 31 8.57 1.45 -4.82
N ILE A 32 9.24 2.60 -4.69
CA ILE A 32 10.68 2.64 -4.42
C ILE A 32 10.99 2.01 -3.07
N LEU A 33 10.25 2.37 -2.02
CA LEU A 33 10.43 1.77 -0.70
C LEU A 33 10.16 0.26 -0.73
N ALA A 34 9.16 -0.21 -1.46
CA ALA A 34 8.87 -1.63 -1.63
C ALA A 34 10.05 -2.36 -2.28
N ALA A 35 10.61 -1.81 -3.36
CA ALA A 35 11.77 -2.39 -4.03
C ALA A 35 12.99 -2.46 -3.09
N VAL A 36 13.26 -1.41 -2.32
CA VAL A 36 14.33 -1.38 -1.31
C VAL A 36 14.08 -2.42 -0.23
N THR A 37 12.86 -2.52 0.29
CA THR A 37 12.49 -3.51 1.32
C THR A 37 12.71 -4.93 0.82
N VAL A 38 12.29 -5.25 -0.40
CA VAL A 38 12.50 -6.57 -1.01
C VAL A 38 13.99 -6.88 -1.15
N ALA A 39 14.79 -5.94 -1.65
CA ALA A 39 16.22 -6.12 -1.79
C ALA A 39 16.91 -6.39 -0.45
N LEU A 40 16.57 -5.62 0.60
CA LEU A 40 17.10 -5.81 1.95
C LEU A 40 16.69 -7.17 2.54
N THR A 41 15.43 -7.59 2.32
CA THR A 41 14.92 -8.88 2.81
C THR A 41 15.61 -10.04 2.13
N LEU A 42 15.87 -9.96 0.82
CA LEU A 42 16.59 -11.00 0.07
C LEU A 42 18.07 -11.09 0.46
N TYR A 43 18.65 -10.03 1.02
CA TYR A 43 20.02 -10.04 1.50
C TYR A 43 20.19 -10.78 2.84
N LEU A 44 19.13 -10.91 3.65
CA LEU A 44 19.17 -11.61 4.94
C LEU A 44 19.58 -13.09 4.84
N PRO A 45 19.04 -13.91 3.92
CA PRO A 45 19.48 -15.31 3.74
C PRO A 45 20.96 -15.45 3.41
N ILE A 46 21.53 -14.50 2.66
CA ILE A 46 22.94 -14.49 2.33
C ILE A 46 23.79 -14.27 3.58
N LEU A 47 23.39 -13.36 4.46
CA LEU A 47 24.08 -13.12 5.73
C LEU A 47 23.97 -14.30 6.68
N ILE A 48 22.83 -15.00 6.69
CA ILE A 48 22.63 -16.22 7.47
C ILE A 48 23.59 -17.29 6.98
N GLY A 49 23.72 -17.52 5.66
CA GLY A 49 24.69 -18.45 5.09
C GLY A 49 26.11 -18.13 5.52
N GLN A 50 26.53 -16.86 5.44
CA GLN A 50 27.86 -16.42 5.89
C GLN A 50 28.08 -16.63 7.40
N ALA A 51 27.03 -16.48 8.22
CA ALA A 51 27.13 -16.75 9.65
C ALA A 51 27.32 -18.24 9.93
N VAL A 52 26.58 -19.09 9.22
CA VAL A 52 26.68 -20.56 9.32
C VAL A 52 28.07 -21.05 8.90
N ASP A 53 28.62 -20.54 7.80
CA ASP A 53 29.93 -20.89 7.30
C ASP A 53 31.06 -20.61 8.31
N ARG A 54 30.86 -19.60 9.19
CA ARG A 54 31.82 -19.27 10.27
C ARG A 54 31.72 -20.18 11.50
N ILE A 55 30.62 -20.92 11.63
CA ILE A 55 30.40 -21.86 12.73
C ILE A 55 30.90 -23.28 12.37
N VAL A 56 30.81 -23.66 11.09
CA VAL A 56 31.09 -25.04 10.60
C VAL A 56 32.58 -25.33 10.45
N GLY A 57 33.46 -24.34 10.61
CA GLY A 57 34.92 -24.55 10.61
C GLY A 57 35.38 -25.45 11.75
N LYS A 58 36.02 -26.58 11.43
CA LYS A 58 36.51 -27.57 12.40
C LYS A 58 37.44 -26.90 13.43
N GLY A 59 36.94 -26.70 14.66
CA GLY A 59 37.76 -26.46 15.84
C GLY A 59 37.97 -24.99 16.27
N ALA A 60 37.51 -23.99 15.52
CA ALA A 60 37.61 -22.59 15.92
C ALA A 60 36.35 -21.83 15.46
N VAL A 61 35.41 -21.57 16.37
CA VAL A 61 34.28 -20.66 16.13
C VAL A 61 34.79 -19.23 16.18
N ASP A 62 34.69 -18.52 15.05
CA ASP A 62 35.06 -17.10 14.96
C ASP A 62 33.93 -16.22 15.55
N PHE A 63 33.90 -16.10 16.88
CA PHE A 63 32.92 -15.28 17.58
C PHE A 63 32.97 -13.80 17.16
N ALA A 64 34.15 -13.28 16.85
CA ALA A 64 34.30 -11.89 16.42
C ALA A 64 33.66 -11.67 15.05
N GLY A 65 33.85 -12.58 14.12
CA GLY A 65 33.24 -12.55 12.80
C GLY A 65 31.74 -12.72 12.84
N ILE A 66 31.23 -13.60 13.70
CA ILE A 66 29.77 -13.79 13.90
C ILE A 66 29.13 -12.50 14.47
N PHE A 67 29.78 -11.86 15.44
CA PHE A 67 29.26 -10.61 16.02
C PHE A 67 29.15 -9.48 14.99
N VAL A 68 30.09 -9.38 14.07
CA VAL A 68 30.05 -8.42 12.95
C VAL A 68 28.85 -8.70 12.03
N ILE A 69 28.59 -9.98 11.71
CA ILE A 69 27.44 -10.36 10.88
C ILE A 69 26.13 -10.07 11.59
N LEU A 70 26.00 -10.42 12.87
CA LEU A 70 24.83 -10.11 13.69
C LEU A 70 24.52 -8.61 13.73
N ARG A 71 25.56 -7.78 13.89
CA ARG A 71 25.39 -6.32 13.85
C ARG A 71 24.90 -5.83 12.49
N LYS A 72 25.41 -6.37 11.39
CA LYS A 72 24.93 -6.07 10.03
C LYS A 72 23.47 -6.49 9.86
N MET A 73 23.09 -7.66 10.31
CA MET A 73 21.71 -8.15 10.27
C MET A 73 20.79 -7.23 11.08
N ALA A 74 21.16 -6.82 12.28
CA ALA A 74 20.38 -5.91 13.11
C ALA A 74 20.13 -4.57 12.41
N VAL A 75 21.16 -4.01 11.76
CA VAL A 75 21.01 -2.76 10.99
C VAL A 75 20.06 -2.94 9.81
N ILE A 76 20.18 -4.04 9.05
CA ILE A 76 19.31 -4.31 7.90
C ILE A 76 17.86 -4.50 8.34
N ILE A 77 17.63 -5.25 9.42
CA ILE A 77 16.29 -5.44 9.99
C ILE A 77 15.70 -4.09 10.43
N GLY A 78 16.48 -3.26 11.13
CA GLY A 78 16.05 -1.93 11.55
C GLY A 78 15.69 -1.03 10.36
N LEU A 79 16.52 -0.99 9.31
CA LEU A 79 16.25 -0.23 8.10
C LEU A 79 14.98 -0.74 7.38
N THR A 80 14.82 -2.06 7.30
CA THR A 80 13.64 -2.68 6.69
C THR A 80 12.38 -2.33 7.46
N ALA A 81 12.42 -2.37 8.81
CA ALA A 81 11.29 -2.00 9.65
C ALA A 81 10.88 -0.53 9.47
N VAL A 82 11.86 0.39 9.42
CA VAL A 82 11.59 1.81 9.17
C VAL A 82 11.01 2.02 7.76
N ALA A 83 11.58 1.39 6.74
CA ALA A 83 11.08 1.48 5.36
C ALA A 83 9.63 0.96 5.27
N GLN A 84 9.33 -0.16 5.91
CA GLN A 84 8.00 -0.74 5.98
C GLN A 84 7.00 0.18 6.69
N TRP A 85 7.42 0.79 7.81
CA TRP A 85 6.58 1.74 8.53
C TRP A 85 6.24 2.98 7.69
N VAL A 86 7.24 3.57 7.02
CA VAL A 86 7.03 4.72 6.12
C VAL A 86 6.12 4.35 4.95
N MET A 87 6.33 3.18 4.34
CA MET A 87 5.50 2.67 3.24
C MET A 87 4.04 2.53 3.69
N ASN A 88 3.79 1.94 4.86
CA ASN A 88 2.44 1.79 5.41
C ASN A 88 1.79 3.16 5.70
N ALA A 89 2.54 4.13 6.22
CA ALA A 89 2.05 5.49 6.45
C ALA A 89 1.65 6.17 5.12
N CYS A 90 2.45 6.02 4.07
CA CYS A 90 2.14 6.53 2.72
C CYS A 90 0.87 5.88 2.15
N ASN A 91 0.77 4.55 2.23
CA ASN A 91 -0.38 3.80 1.73
C ASN A 91 -1.68 4.18 2.47
N ASN A 92 -1.63 4.28 3.80
CA ASN A 92 -2.77 4.73 4.61
C ASN A 92 -3.22 6.14 4.21
N LYS A 93 -2.29 7.07 4.00
CA LYS A 93 -2.61 8.44 3.59
C LYS A 93 -3.27 8.49 2.21
N ILE A 94 -2.79 7.68 1.26
CA ILE A 94 -3.40 7.55 -0.07
C ILE A 94 -4.83 7.02 0.06
N THR A 95 -5.01 5.90 0.76
CA THR A 95 -6.31 5.25 0.94
C THR A 95 -7.31 6.20 1.59
N TYR A 96 -6.91 6.88 2.67
CA TYR A 96 -7.80 7.80 3.40
C TYR A 96 -8.25 8.98 2.52
N ASN A 97 -7.35 9.57 1.77
CA ASN A 97 -7.66 10.71 0.91
C ASN A 97 -8.54 10.29 -0.28
N VAL A 98 -8.25 9.14 -0.89
CA VAL A 98 -9.07 8.62 -2.00
C VAL A 98 -10.50 8.32 -1.54
N ILE A 99 -10.65 7.66 -0.38
CA ILE A 99 -11.98 7.35 0.18
C ILE A 99 -12.73 8.66 0.49
N ARG A 100 -12.06 9.64 1.10
CA ARG A 100 -12.66 10.94 1.40
C ARG A 100 -13.14 11.63 0.13
N ASP A 101 -12.30 11.69 -0.89
CA ASP A 101 -12.63 12.37 -2.15
C ASP A 101 -13.80 11.66 -2.87
N ILE A 102 -13.85 10.32 -2.86
CA ILE A 102 -14.96 9.54 -3.42
C ILE A 102 -16.27 9.82 -2.63
N ARG A 103 -16.21 9.85 -1.31
CA ARG A 103 -17.39 10.16 -0.47
C ARG A 103 -17.91 11.57 -0.75
N THR A 104 -17.03 12.56 -0.80
CA THR A 104 -17.41 13.95 -1.10
C THR A 104 -18.09 14.04 -2.48
N GLU A 105 -17.52 13.41 -3.52
CA GLU A 105 -18.14 13.39 -4.86
C GLU A 105 -19.50 12.68 -4.85
N ALA A 106 -19.66 11.62 -4.06
CA ALA A 106 -20.93 10.92 -3.93
C ALA A 106 -21.98 11.82 -3.26
N PHE A 107 -21.64 12.52 -2.19
CA PHE A 107 -22.54 13.47 -1.54
C PHE A 107 -22.95 14.64 -2.44
N GLU A 108 -21.99 15.26 -3.14
CA GLU A 108 -22.30 16.32 -4.10
C GLU A 108 -23.24 15.88 -5.22
N LYS A 109 -23.13 14.61 -5.65
CA LYS A 109 -24.05 14.04 -6.65
C LYS A 109 -25.44 13.82 -6.10
N ILE A 110 -25.57 13.36 -4.84
CA ILE A 110 -26.87 13.18 -4.19
C ILE A 110 -27.55 14.53 -4.02
N GLU A 111 -26.83 15.55 -3.61
CA GLU A 111 -27.36 16.91 -3.42
C GLU A 111 -27.89 17.54 -4.74
N LYS A 112 -27.28 17.17 -5.87
CA LYS A 112 -27.71 17.61 -7.22
C LYS A 112 -28.82 16.75 -7.83
N LEU A 113 -29.29 15.69 -7.15
CA LEU A 113 -30.42 14.89 -7.62
C LEU A 113 -31.74 15.66 -7.49
N PRO A 114 -32.62 15.62 -8.52
CA PRO A 114 -33.95 16.23 -8.42
C PRO A 114 -34.73 15.64 -7.24
N LEU A 115 -35.42 16.50 -6.47
CA LEU A 115 -36.28 16.12 -5.34
C LEU A 115 -37.24 14.97 -5.70
N LYS A 116 -37.74 14.94 -6.93
CA LYS A 116 -38.60 13.87 -7.47
C LYS A 116 -37.93 12.46 -7.43
N TYR A 117 -36.61 12.38 -7.45
CA TYR A 117 -35.89 11.11 -7.34
C TYR A 117 -35.73 10.67 -5.88
N LEU A 118 -35.59 11.64 -4.97
CA LEU A 118 -35.49 11.40 -3.53
C LEU A 118 -36.85 10.94 -2.94
N ASP A 119 -37.96 11.47 -3.47
CA ASP A 119 -39.31 11.05 -3.05
C ASP A 119 -39.69 9.64 -3.53
N ALA A 120 -39.08 9.17 -4.63
CA ALA A 120 -39.32 7.85 -5.19
C ALA A 120 -38.47 6.71 -4.57
N HIS A 121 -37.45 7.03 -3.79
CA HIS A 121 -36.54 6.03 -3.20
C HIS A 121 -36.37 6.29 -1.70
N SER A 122 -36.47 5.21 -0.91
CA SER A 122 -36.31 5.31 0.54
C SER A 122 -34.89 5.83 0.88
N TYR A 123 -34.83 6.77 1.84
CA TYR A 123 -33.60 7.35 2.34
C TYR A 123 -32.57 6.28 2.77
N GLY A 124 -33.06 5.17 3.35
CA GLY A 124 -32.25 4.02 3.73
C GLY A 124 -31.61 3.28 2.55
N GLU A 125 -32.27 3.20 1.40
CA GLU A 125 -31.72 2.55 0.20
C GLU A 125 -30.60 3.39 -0.43
N ILE A 126 -30.75 4.72 -0.45
CA ILE A 126 -29.73 5.64 -0.98
C ILE A 126 -28.48 5.61 -0.09
N VAL A 127 -28.65 5.65 1.23
CA VAL A 127 -27.55 5.59 2.20
C VAL A 127 -26.81 4.25 2.13
N SER A 128 -27.53 3.14 2.03
CA SER A 128 -26.93 1.82 1.95
C SER A 128 -26.07 1.63 0.69
N ARG A 129 -26.47 2.21 -0.45
CA ARG A 129 -25.69 2.19 -1.70
C ARG A 129 -24.45 3.07 -1.70
N VAL A 130 -24.38 4.06 -0.81
CA VAL A 130 -23.23 4.97 -0.67
C VAL A 130 -22.21 4.43 0.32
N ILE A 131 -22.64 3.62 1.28
CA ILE A 131 -21.79 3.08 2.34
C ILE A 131 -21.25 1.70 1.98
N ALA A 132 -21.99 0.92 1.16
CA ALA A 132 -21.55 -0.39 0.66
C ALA A 132 -20.59 -0.27 -0.52
#